data_d175c073491b4c13c194194b51d08c68
#
_entry.id   d175c073491b4c13c194194b51d08c68
#
_cell.length_a   1.000
_cell.length_b   1.000
_cell.length_c   1.000
_cell.angle_alpha   90.00
_cell.angle_beta   90.00
_cell.angle_gamma   90.00
#
_symmetry.space_group_name_H-M   'P 1'
#
loop_
_entity.id
_entity.type
_entity.pdbx_description
1 polymer ?
#
loop_
_entity_poly.entity_id
_entity_poly.type
_entity_poly.pdbx_seq_one_letter_code
_entity_poly.pdbx_strand_id
1 'polypeptide(L)'
;MISACLINEDDSLSIIQITPKEPLPSDVIWLDVNQPDDEERQWLETLFVEDVPEEDEMDDIESSSRFRVGPDGVHIFSLFPQRLSNETRGVNMSFTMRKNLLISFREDDISIVRLLRYYIRHNKVEIRSALDILLKLQDLKVDQLS
;
A
#
# COMPACT_ATOMS: atom_id res chain seq x y z
N MET A 1 0.90 -11.77 1.55
CA MET A 1 1.64 -11.52 0.30
C MET A 1 2.21 -10.11 0.30
N ILE A 2 3.47 -9.97 0.03
CA ILE A 2 4.16 -8.68 0.00
C ILE A 2 4.69 -8.45 -1.41
N SER A 3 4.31 -7.32 -2.01
CA SER A 3 4.78 -6.90 -3.33
C SER A 3 5.55 -5.59 -3.19
N ALA A 4 6.61 -5.44 -3.98
CA ALA A 4 7.41 -4.22 -3.97
C ALA A 4 7.45 -3.59 -5.36
N CYS A 5 7.28 -2.28 -5.41
CA CYS A 5 7.49 -1.49 -6.62
C CYS A 5 8.83 -0.77 -6.51
N LEU A 6 9.67 -0.94 -7.52
CA LEU A 6 11.02 -0.37 -7.56
C LEU A 6 11.13 0.60 -8.73
N ILE A 7 11.96 1.63 -8.53
CA ILE A 7 12.41 2.48 -9.64
C ILE A 7 13.76 1.96 -10.12
N ASN A 8 13.82 1.60 -11.40
CA ASN A 8 15.04 1.10 -12.02
C ASN A 8 15.95 2.27 -12.44
N GLU A 9 17.19 1.97 -12.84
CA GLU A 9 18.16 3.00 -13.23
C GLU A 9 17.70 3.84 -14.43
N ASP A 10 16.89 3.25 -15.32
CA ASP A 10 16.33 3.93 -16.50
C ASP A 10 15.00 4.64 -16.20
N ASP A 11 14.64 4.84 -14.93
CA ASP A 11 13.40 5.42 -14.45
C ASP A 11 12.14 4.59 -14.72
N SER A 12 12.28 3.38 -15.27
CA SER A 12 11.16 2.46 -15.41
C SER A 12 10.80 1.86 -14.04
N LEU A 13 9.58 1.33 -13.93
CA LEU A 13 9.07 0.72 -12.70
C LEU A 13 8.99 -0.79 -12.86
N SER A 14 9.32 -1.51 -11.80
CA SER A 14 9.15 -2.96 -11.71
C SER A 14 8.35 -3.31 -10.46
N ILE A 15 7.52 -4.35 -10.56
CA ILE A 15 6.81 -4.91 -9.41
C ILE A 15 7.31 -6.33 -9.20
N ILE A 16 7.80 -6.61 -8.02
CA ILE A 16 8.28 -7.95 -7.65
C ILE A 16 7.58 -8.42 -6.38
N GLN A 17 7.50 -9.74 -6.22
CA GLN A 17 7.01 -10.32 -4.97
C GLN A 17 8.18 -10.49 -4.01
N ILE A 18 7.99 -10.13 -2.75
CA ILE A 18 9.02 -10.20 -1.72
C ILE A 18 8.78 -11.44 -0.87
N THR A 19 9.85 -12.19 -0.61
CA THR A 19 9.85 -13.30 0.33
C THR A 19 10.41 -12.83 1.67
N PRO A 20 9.76 -13.16 2.81
CA PRO A 20 10.30 -12.82 4.14
C PRO A 20 11.73 -13.31 4.31
N LYS A 21 12.52 -12.58 5.11
CA LYS A 21 13.93 -12.83 5.40
C LYS A 21 14.92 -12.46 4.30
N GLU A 22 14.44 -12.12 3.11
CA GLU A 22 15.32 -11.57 2.08
C GLU A 22 15.55 -10.08 2.33
N PRO A 23 16.74 -9.56 2.02
CA PRO A 23 16.99 -8.13 2.17
C PRO A 23 16.10 -7.31 1.25
N LEU A 24 15.57 -6.20 1.78
CA LEU A 24 14.76 -5.30 0.99
C LEU A 24 15.62 -4.55 -0.02
N PRO A 25 15.28 -4.55 -1.32
CA PRO A 25 16.01 -3.76 -2.31
C PRO A 25 15.99 -2.26 -1.97
N SER A 26 17.08 -1.57 -2.26
CA SER A 26 17.24 -0.15 -1.91
C SER A 26 16.35 0.80 -2.71
N ASP A 27 15.88 0.36 -3.87
CA ASP A 27 15.14 1.21 -4.81
C ASP A 27 13.62 1.05 -4.69
N VAL A 28 13.17 0.42 -3.61
CA VAL A 28 11.74 0.22 -3.36
C VAL A 28 11.10 1.54 -2.95
N ILE A 29 10.03 1.92 -3.65
CA ILE A 29 9.22 3.10 -3.31
C ILE A 29 7.87 2.72 -2.74
N TRP A 30 7.41 1.49 -2.95
CA TRP A 30 6.11 1.03 -2.46
C TRP A 30 6.19 -0.43 -2.06
N LEU A 31 5.80 -0.72 -0.81
CA LEU A 31 5.54 -2.07 -0.31
C LEU A 31 4.03 -2.22 -0.13
N ASP A 32 3.42 -3.12 -0.87
CA ASP A 32 2.01 -3.44 -0.71
C ASP A 32 1.88 -4.76 0.04
N VAL A 33 1.31 -4.71 1.23
CA VAL A 33 1.14 -5.87 2.12
C VAL A 33 -0.34 -6.24 2.14
N ASN A 34 -0.66 -7.38 1.55
CA ASN A 34 -2.02 -7.89 1.49
C ASN A 34 -2.13 -9.17 2.31
N GLN A 35 -3.01 -9.19 3.29
CA GLN A 35 -3.29 -10.35 4.14
C GLN A 35 -2.00 -11.04 4.60
N PRO A 36 -1.13 -10.33 5.33
CA PRO A 36 0.16 -10.91 5.72
C PRO A 36 -0.04 -12.10 6.66
N ASP A 37 0.73 -13.16 6.45
CA ASP A 37 0.78 -14.27 7.38
C ASP A 37 1.69 -13.94 8.57
N ASP A 38 1.78 -14.85 9.53
CA ASP A 38 2.56 -14.61 10.76
C ASP A 38 4.05 -14.40 10.46
N GLU A 39 4.61 -15.14 9.51
CA GLU A 39 6.00 -14.99 9.11
C GLU A 39 6.25 -13.63 8.47
N GLU A 40 5.36 -13.19 7.59
CA GLU A 40 5.44 -11.88 6.95
C GLU A 40 5.31 -10.76 7.96
N ARG A 41 4.37 -10.86 8.92
CA ARG A 41 4.21 -9.87 9.99
C ARG A 41 5.46 -9.77 10.86
N GLN A 42 6.04 -10.89 11.26
CA GLN A 42 7.25 -10.90 12.07
C GLN A 42 8.42 -10.24 11.33
N TRP A 43 8.58 -10.56 10.05
CA TRP A 43 9.63 -9.97 9.25
C TRP A 43 9.45 -8.45 9.10
N LEU A 44 8.23 -7.99 8.82
CA LEU A 44 7.93 -6.56 8.73
C LEU A 44 8.18 -5.84 10.04
N GLU A 45 7.86 -6.45 11.17
CA GLU A 45 8.11 -5.87 12.49
C GLU A 45 9.61 -5.69 12.76
N THR A 46 10.47 -6.52 12.21
CA THR A 46 11.92 -6.35 12.33
C THR A 46 12.44 -5.17 11.51
N LEU A 47 11.77 -4.84 10.42
CA LEU A 47 12.16 -3.73 9.53
C LEU A 47 11.48 -2.41 9.93
N PHE A 48 10.25 -2.47 10.42
CA PHE A 48 9.40 -1.31 10.65
C PHE A 48 8.66 -1.49 11.99
N VAL A 49 9.36 -1.34 13.09
CA VAL A 49 8.92 -1.75 14.44
C VAL A 49 7.53 -1.22 14.84
N GLU A 50 7.16 -0.02 14.40
CA GLU A 50 5.90 0.61 14.81
C GLU A 50 4.88 0.76 13.67
N ASP A 51 5.19 0.26 12.47
CA ASP A 51 4.41 0.55 11.27
C ASP A 51 3.44 -0.56 10.89
N VAL A 52 3.53 -1.74 11.52
CA VAL A 52 2.63 -2.86 11.23
C VAL A 52 1.38 -2.75 12.09
N PRO A 53 0.20 -2.46 11.48
CA PRO A 53 -1.03 -2.38 12.27
C PRO A 53 -1.48 -3.77 12.72
N GLU A 54 -2.06 -3.85 13.90
CA GLU A 54 -2.73 -5.06 14.35
C GLU A 54 -4.00 -5.28 13.53
N GLU A 55 -4.45 -6.54 13.40
CA GLU A 55 -5.67 -6.84 12.65
C GLU A 55 -6.88 -6.09 13.20
N ASP A 56 -7.02 -6.03 14.53
CA ASP A 56 -8.11 -5.31 15.16
C ASP A 56 -8.04 -3.81 14.95
N GLU A 57 -6.86 -3.22 14.82
CA GLU A 57 -6.71 -1.81 14.44
C GLU A 57 -7.26 -1.54 13.05
N MET A 58 -7.06 -2.47 12.11
CA MET A 58 -7.62 -2.34 10.76
C MET A 58 -9.14 -2.42 10.78
N ASP A 59 -9.71 -3.28 11.62
CA ASP A 59 -11.16 -3.47 11.71
C ASP A 59 -11.86 -2.34 12.46
N ASP A 60 -11.18 -1.71 13.42
CA ASP A 60 -11.74 -0.64 14.27
C ASP A 60 -11.73 0.72 13.61
N ILE A 61 -11.19 0.85 12.41
CA ILE A 61 -11.16 2.13 11.71
C ILE A 61 -12.56 2.47 11.24
N GLU A 62 -13.15 3.45 11.90
CA GLU A 62 -14.43 3.97 11.50
C GLU A 62 -14.31 4.75 10.18
N SER A 63 -15.44 5.00 9.60
CA SER A 63 -15.75 5.43 8.26
C SER A 63 -14.99 6.64 7.68
N SER A 64 -14.10 7.29 8.39
CA SER A 64 -13.35 8.44 7.87
C SER A 64 -11.86 8.13 7.79
N SER A 65 -11.18 8.79 6.88
CA SER A 65 -9.73 8.73 6.84
C SER A 65 -9.15 9.32 8.11
N ARG A 66 -8.20 8.61 8.71
CA ARG A 66 -7.47 9.07 9.88
C ARG A 66 -6.03 9.34 9.50
N PHE A 67 -5.45 10.31 10.16
CA PHE A 67 -4.13 10.80 9.87
C PHE A 67 -3.36 10.97 11.17
N ARG A 68 -2.14 10.47 11.22
CA ARG A 68 -1.27 10.60 12.38
C ARG A 68 0.17 10.81 11.94
N VAL A 69 0.82 11.81 12.51
CA VAL A 69 2.26 12.03 12.31
C VAL A 69 2.99 11.46 13.52
N GLY A 70 3.90 10.53 13.27
CA GLY A 70 4.74 9.93 14.29
C GLY A 70 6.22 10.20 14.03
N PRO A 71 7.11 9.76 14.94
CA PRO A 71 8.55 9.96 14.76
C PRO A 71 9.09 9.24 13.53
N ASP A 72 8.42 8.20 13.06
CA ASP A 72 8.86 7.37 11.94
C ASP A 72 8.20 7.75 10.61
N GLY A 73 7.28 8.69 10.59
CA GLY A 73 6.64 9.12 9.36
C GLY A 73 5.17 9.48 9.54
N VAL A 74 4.45 9.45 8.43
CA VAL A 74 3.02 9.80 8.38
C VAL A 74 2.21 8.52 8.19
N HIS A 75 1.20 8.34 9.04
CA HIS A 75 0.30 7.19 8.98
C HIS A 75 -1.10 7.65 8.59
N ILE A 76 -1.67 7.01 7.57
CA ILE A 76 -2.99 7.35 7.05
C ILE A 76 -3.83 6.08 7.01
N PHE A 77 -5.06 6.18 7.55
CA PHE A 77 -6.07 5.12 7.41
C PHE A 77 -7.17 5.65 6.49
N SER A 78 -7.54 4.85 5.51
CA SER A 78 -8.47 5.29 4.48
C SER A 78 -9.41 4.16 4.07
N LEU A 79 -10.66 4.51 3.78
CA LEU A 79 -11.63 3.58 3.20
C LEU A 79 -11.52 3.59 1.69
N PHE A 80 -11.48 2.40 1.10
CA PHE A 80 -11.51 2.22 -0.35
C PHE A 80 -12.76 1.43 -0.74
N PRO A 81 -13.37 1.73 -1.90
CA PRO A 81 -14.52 0.96 -2.35
C PRO A 81 -14.11 -0.42 -2.84
N GLN A 82 -14.89 -1.43 -2.47
CA GLN A 82 -14.75 -2.79 -2.99
C GLN A 82 -16.11 -3.21 -3.54
N ARG A 83 -16.16 -3.56 -4.82
CA ARG A 83 -17.37 -4.06 -5.44
C ARG A 83 -17.52 -5.55 -5.24
N LEU A 84 -18.67 -5.94 -4.69
CA LEU A 84 -19.10 -7.33 -4.55
C LEU A 84 -20.40 -7.46 -5.31
N SER A 85 -20.47 -8.38 -6.25
CA SER A 85 -21.61 -8.68 -7.15
C SER A 85 -22.68 -7.58 -7.33
N ASN A 86 -23.45 -7.24 -6.31
CA ASN A 86 -24.54 -6.26 -6.39
C ASN A 86 -24.41 -5.07 -5.45
N GLU A 87 -23.29 -4.97 -4.72
CA GLU A 87 -23.11 -3.89 -3.75
C GLU A 87 -21.67 -3.40 -3.73
N THR A 88 -21.49 -2.19 -3.21
CA THR A 88 -20.17 -1.61 -2.95
C THR A 88 -20.04 -1.41 -1.45
N ARG A 89 -18.93 -1.89 -0.88
CA ARG A 89 -18.62 -1.65 0.54
C ARG A 89 -17.28 -0.93 0.67
N GLY A 90 -17.08 -0.25 1.80
CA GLY A 90 -15.80 0.33 2.13
C GLY A 90 -14.90 -0.69 2.80
N VAL A 91 -13.65 -0.78 2.37
CA VAL A 91 -12.62 -1.60 3.02
C VAL A 91 -11.46 -0.73 3.43
N ASN A 92 -10.84 -1.07 4.55
CA ASN A 92 -9.78 -0.25 5.12
C ASN A 92 -8.44 -0.54 4.50
N MET A 93 -7.68 0.52 4.21
CA MET A 93 -6.25 0.45 3.93
C MET A 93 -5.51 1.34 4.89
N SER A 94 -4.37 0.88 5.35
CA SER A 94 -3.43 1.67 6.14
C SER A 94 -2.23 2.01 5.28
N PHE A 95 -1.79 3.26 5.34
CA PHE A 95 -0.60 3.73 4.64
C PHE A 95 0.38 4.31 5.64
N THR A 96 1.64 3.97 5.47
CA THR A 96 2.73 4.61 6.19
C THR A 96 3.71 5.19 5.17
N MET A 97 3.96 6.49 5.25
CA MET A 97 4.93 7.16 4.41
C MET A 97 6.19 7.47 5.23
N ARG A 98 7.32 6.90 4.84
CA ARG A 98 8.62 7.12 5.49
C ARG A 98 9.62 7.50 4.41
N LYS A 99 10.18 8.71 4.47
CA LYS A 99 11.10 9.18 3.44
C LYS A 99 10.50 8.93 2.05
N ASN A 100 11.15 8.17 1.20
CA ASN A 100 10.64 7.85 -0.13
C ASN A 100 10.15 6.39 -0.22
N LEU A 101 9.46 5.94 0.82
CA LEU A 101 8.87 4.60 0.86
C LEU A 101 7.44 4.69 1.36
N LEU A 102 6.50 4.18 0.58
CA LEU A 102 5.12 4.00 0.98
C LEU A 102 4.89 2.54 1.33
N ILE A 103 4.36 2.28 2.52
CA ILE A 103 3.95 0.94 2.94
C ILE A 103 2.44 0.93 3.05
N SER A 104 1.78 0.05 2.31
CA SER A 104 0.33 -0.10 2.39
C SER A 104 -0.04 -1.47 2.96
N PHE A 105 -1.01 -1.47 3.86
CA PHE A 105 -1.54 -2.70 4.49
C PHE A 105 -3.02 -2.81 4.16
N ARG A 106 -3.44 -4.00 3.74
CA ARG A 106 -4.84 -4.30 3.45
C ARG A 106 -5.13 -5.77 3.72
N GLU A 107 -6.37 -6.05 4.08
CA GLU A 107 -6.86 -7.42 4.31
C GLU A 107 -7.75 -7.92 3.17
N ASP A 108 -7.99 -7.08 2.16
CA ASP A 108 -8.86 -7.38 1.04
C ASP A 108 -8.17 -7.12 -0.28
N ASP A 109 -8.63 -7.78 -1.33
CA ASP A 109 -8.22 -7.48 -2.69
C ASP A 109 -8.99 -6.24 -3.16
N ILE A 110 -8.28 -5.15 -3.33
CA ILE A 110 -8.86 -3.86 -3.70
C ILE A 110 -8.60 -3.61 -5.17
N SER A 111 -9.67 -3.41 -5.94
CA SER A 111 -9.60 -3.23 -7.40
C SER A 111 -8.74 -2.04 -7.82
N ILE A 112 -8.74 -0.97 -7.03
CA ILE A 112 -7.91 0.22 -7.30
C ILE A 112 -6.42 -0.13 -7.24
N VAL A 113 -6.01 -0.97 -6.29
CA VAL A 113 -4.61 -1.43 -6.19
C VAL A 113 -4.24 -2.26 -7.42
N ARG A 114 -5.11 -3.17 -7.83
CA ARG A 114 -4.89 -3.96 -9.06
C ARG A 114 -4.78 -3.07 -10.29
N LEU A 115 -5.63 -2.06 -10.39
CA LEU A 115 -5.62 -1.13 -11.51
C LEU A 115 -4.32 -0.33 -11.57
N LEU A 116 -3.84 0.17 -10.43
CA LEU A 116 -2.56 0.89 -10.39
C LEU A 116 -1.40 -0.03 -10.78
N ARG A 117 -1.39 -1.27 -10.29
CA ARG A 117 -0.35 -2.24 -10.67
C ARG A 117 -0.37 -2.53 -12.17
N TYR A 118 -1.54 -2.61 -12.76
CA TYR A 118 -1.70 -2.76 -14.20
C TYR A 118 -1.10 -1.56 -14.95
N TYR A 119 -1.42 -0.33 -14.53
CA TYR A 119 -0.87 0.87 -15.14
C TYR A 119 0.65 0.94 -15.04
N ILE A 120 1.19 0.54 -13.90
CA ILE A 120 2.65 0.49 -13.70
C ILE A 120 3.29 -0.51 -14.67
N ARG A 121 2.73 -1.72 -14.76
CA ARG A 121 3.28 -2.78 -15.62
C ARG A 121 3.21 -2.45 -17.10
N HIS A 122 2.25 -1.63 -17.50
CA HIS A 122 2.03 -1.26 -18.90
C HIS A 122 2.48 0.15 -19.22
N ASN A 123 3.27 0.78 -18.35
CA ASN A 123 3.82 2.14 -18.53
C ASN A 123 2.75 3.18 -18.85
N LYS A 124 1.57 3.07 -18.22
CA LYS A 124 0.43 3.98 -18.44
C LYS A 124 0.30 5.06 -17.37
N VAL A 125 1.26 5.13 -16.46
CA VAL A 125 1.26 6.09 -15.37
C VAL A 125 2.68 6.58 -15.14
N GLU A 126 2.82 7.86 -14.83
CA GLU A 126 4.11 8.45 -14.50
C GLU A 126 4.27 8.50 -12.98
N ILE A 127 5.16 7.70 -12.45
CA ILE A 127 5.44 7.58 -11.02
C ILE A 127 6.94 7.76 -10.84
N ARG A 128 7.34 8.72 -9.99
CA ARG A 128 8.75 9.00 -9.71
C ARG A 128 9.10 8.91 -8.24
N SER A 129 8.09 8.80 -7.37
CA SER A 129 8.32 8.79 -5.91
C SER A 129 7.24 8.01 -5.21
N ALA A 130 7.46 7.72 -3.92
CA ALA A 130 6.45 7.10 -3.07
C ALA A 130 5.19 7.96 -2.95
N LEU A 131 5.35 9.28 -2.89
CA LEU A 131 4.20 10.19 -2.82
C LEU A 131 3.33 10.08 -4.07
N ASP A 132 3.92 9.91 -5.25
CA ASP A 132 3.16 9.74 -6.49
C ASP A 132 2.28 8.49 -6.44
N ILE A 133 2.75 7.40 -5.82
CA ILE A 133 1.95 6.19 -5.61
C ILE A 133 0.71 6.52 -4.76
N LEU A 134 0.92 7.18 -3.62
CA LEU A 134 -0.17 7.52 -2.71
C LEU A 134 -1.20 8.43 -3.39
N LEU A 135 -0.73 9.47 -4.07
CA LEU A 135 -1.61 10.41 -4.77
C LEU A 135 -2.39 9.71 -5.89
N LYS A 136 -1.75 8.81 -6.62
CA LYS A 136 -2.43 8.08 -7.68
C LYS A 136 -3.49 7.13 -7.15
N LEU A 137 -3.24 6.47 -6.03
CA LEU A 137 -4.25 5.63 -5.39
C LEU A 137 -5.46 6.46 -4.97
N GLN A 138 -5.24 7.66 -4.40
CA GLN A 138 -6.33 8.56 -4.02
C GLN A 138 -7.09 9.08 -5.24
N ASP A 139 -6.40 9.41 -6.33
CA ASP A 139 -7.04 9.83 -7.59
C ASP A 139 -7.94 8.74 -8.15
N LEU A 140 -7.46 7.51 -8.20
CA LEU A 140 -8.24 6.38 -8.69
C LEU A 140 -9.45 6.09 -7.81
N LYS A 141 -9.31 6.29 -6.50
CA LYS A 141 -10.41 6.17 -5.56
C LYS A 141 -11.52 7.19 -5.86
N VAL A 142 -11.15 8.45 -6.06
CA VAL A 142 -12.10 9.52 -6.39
C VAL A 142 -12.80 9.24 -7.71
N ASP A 143 -12.07 8.82 -8.73
CA ASP A 143 -12.62 8.47 -10.03
C ASP A 143 -13.65 7.34 -9.92
N GLN A 144 -13.40 6.37 -9.08
CA GLN A 144 -14.30 5.23 -8.90
C GLN A 144 -15.57 5.60 -8.13
N LEU A 145 -15.52 6.64 -7.29
CA LEU A 145 -16.67 7.10 -6.50
C LEU A 145 -17.55 8.10 -7.26
N SER A 146 -17.07 8.66 -8.36
CA SER A 146 -17.81 9.66 -9.13
C SER A 146 -18.73 9.06 -10.21
#